data_1fd116f9f80b0d320eceecb610a252b0
#
_entry.id   1fd116f9f80b0d320eceecb610a252b0
#
_cell.length_a   1.000
_cell.length_b   1.000
_cell.length_c   1.000
_cell.angle_alpha   90.00
_cell.angle_beta   90.00
_cell.angle_gamma   90.00
#
_symmetry.space_group_name_H-M   'P 1'
#
loop_
_entity.id
_entity.type
_entity.pdbx_description
1 polymer ?
#
loop_
_entity_poly.entity_id
_entity_poly.type
_entity_poly.pdbx_seq_one_letter_code
_entity_poly.pdbx_strand_id
1 'polypeptide(L)'
;FPFLPIWLSDIIGLNKTETGLVFSSLSLFAICFQPILGVISDKLGLKKYLMWIVTVLLVLIAPFFLYVFAPLLKTNIWLGALSGGAYIGFAFSAGAGAMEAYIERVSRNSGFEYGKARTFGCLGWALCATTAGMLFSINPEWVFWMGSAAALLLVVLVAIAKPQASQSAQVMDSLGANRPAIDLKTAVRMFRQRKMWMFILYVIGVACVYDVFDQQFATFFKSFFATPEAGTRAFGFATTAGEICNAIIMFSSPWIINRIGAKNTLLIAGMVMAARMIGSSFATTAAEVVALKMLHALEVPFLLVGAFKYITGVFDVRLSATIYLVGFQFAKQVAAIFLSAFAGNMYDRIGFQDTYMILGGIALTVTLIS
;
A
#
# COMPACT_ATOMS: atom_id res chain seq x y z
N PHE A 1 -0.34 8.00 -6.99
CA PHE A 1 -0.04 6.57 -7.24
C PHE A 1 -1.24 5.82 -7.84
N PRO A 2 -2.49 6.03 -7.41
CA PRO A 2 -3.66 5.34 -8.01
C PRO A 2 -3.87 5.60 -9.52
N PHE A 3 -3.37 6.70 -10.04
CA PHE A 3 -3.45 7.06 -11.45
C PHE A 3 -2.24 6.56 -12.29
N LEU A 4 -1.25 5.92 -11.65
CA LEU A 4 -0.08 5.39 -12.34
C LEU A 4 -0.43 4.39 -13.46
N PRO A 5 -1.33 3.41 -13.27
CA PRO A 5 -1.68 2.49 -14.34
C PRO A 5 -2.36 3.19 -15.52
N ILE A 6 -3.18 4.23 -15.26
CA ILE A 6 -3.78 5.04 -16.33
C ILE A 6 -2.70 5.80 -17.10
N TRP A 7 -1.72 6.40 -16.41
CA TRP A 7 -0.62 7.12 -17.05
C TRP A 7 0.26 6.18 -17.87
N LEU A 8 0.59 4.99 -17.37
CA LEU A 8 1.36 3.98 -18.09
C LEU A 8 0.64 3.52 -19.36
N SER A 9 -0.68 3.31 -19.29
CA SER A 9 -1.49 2.88 -20.43
C SER A 9 -1.73 4.00 -21.44
N ASP A 10 -2.19 5.18 -21.00
CA ASP A 10 -2.71 6.22 -21.90
C ASP A 10 -1.61 7.15 -22.43
N ILE A 11 -0.59 7.44 -21.63
CA ILE A 11 0.44 8.42 -21.97
C ILE A 11 1.72 7.75 -22.46
N ILE A 12 2.12 6.67 -21.82
CA ILE A 12 3.31 5.92 -22.21
C ILE A 12 2.97 4.92 -23.31
N GLY A 13 1.74 4.37 -23.32
CA GLY A 13 1.26 3.40 -24.31
C GLY A 13 1.62 1.96 -23.96
N LEU A 14 1.87 1.64 -22.68
CA LEU A 14 2.17 0.28 -22.24
C LEU A 14 0.91 -0.59 -22.26
N ASN A 15 1.08 -1.83 -22.67
CA ASN A 15 0.06 -2.86 -22.48
C ASN A 15 -0.06 -3.28 -21.00
N LYS A 16 -1.04 -4.11 -20.67
CA LYS A 16 -1.31 -4.50 -19.28
C LYS A 16 -0.23 -5.41 -18.71
N THR A 17 0.39 -6.23 -19.54
CA THR A 17 1.55 -7.06 -19.19
C THR A 17 2.76 -6.20 -18.81
N GLU A 18 3.07 -5.21 -19.61
CA GLU A 18 4.17 -4.27 -19.37
C GLU A 18 3.91 -3.42 -18.11
N THR A 19 2.67 -2.98 -17.91
CA THR A 19 2.24 -2.32 -16.68
C THR A 19 2.43 -3.24 -15.46
N GLY A 20 2.05 -4.51 -15.57
CA GLY A 20 2.29 -5.52 -14.54
C GLY A 20 3.78 -5.72 -14.23
N LEU A 21 4.64 -5.69 -15.26
CA LEU A 21 6.11 -5.77 -15.10
C LEU A 21 6.65 -4.57 -14.29
N VAL A 22 6.16 -3.36 -14.55
CA VAL A 22 6.52 -2.17 -13.76
C VAL A 22 6.15 -2.38 -12.29
N PHE A 23 4.95 -2.86 -11.98
CA PHE A 23 4.54 -3.14 -10.60
C PHE A 23 5.35 -4.29 -9.95
N SER A 24 5.72 -5.31 -10.72
CA SER A 24 6.62 -6.37 -10.26
C SER A 24 7.98 -5.82 -9.84
N SER A 25 8.53 -4.92 -10.65
CA SER A 25 9.79 -4.22 -10.36
C SER A 25 9.69 -3.35 -9.10
N LEU A 26 8.59 -2.63 -8.92
CA LEU A 26 8.31 -1.88 -7.67
C LEU A 26 8.38 -2.76 -6.43
N SER A 27 7.75 -3.94 -6.48
CA SER A 27 7.74 -4.90 -5.38
C SER A 27 9.13 -5.49 -5.12
N LEU A 28 9.90 -5.76 -6.18
CA LEU A 28 11.29 -6.24 -6.08
C LEU A 28 12.17 -5.25 -5.32
N PHE A 29 12.15 -3.98 -5.69
CA PHE A 29 12.95 -2.96 -5.02
C PHE A 29 12.42 -2.61 -3.63
N ALA A 30 11.11 -2.68 -3.39
CA ALA A 30 10.54 -2.52 -2.06
C ALA A 30 11.09 -3.55 -1.07
N ILE A 31 11.19 -4.83 -1.46
CA ILE A 31 11.79 -5.88 -0.63
C ILE A 31 13.24 -5.57 -0.28
N CYS A 32 14.01 -5.04 -1.24
CA CYS A 32 15.42 -4.70 -1.01
C CYS A 32 15.57 -3.51 -0.07
N PHE A 33 14.79 -2.45 -0.28
CA PHE A 33 14.98 -1.18 0.42
C PHE A 33 14.31 -1.12 1.79
N GLN A 34 13.15 -1.76 1.98
CA GLN A 34 12.42 -1.70 3.25
C GLN A 34 13.24 -2.17 4.46
N PRO A 35 13.94 -3.33 4.43
CA PRO A 35 14.79 -3.74 5.55
C PRO A 35 15.96 -2.79 5.80
N ILE A 36 16.58 -2.30 4.71
CA ILE A 36 17.72 -1.38 4.79
C ILE A 36 17.31 -0.06 5.47
N LEU A 37 16.20 0.54 5.01
CA LEU A 37 15.69 1.77 5.59
C LEU A 37 15.16 1.55 7.02
N GLY A 38 14.61 0.37 7.32
CA GLY A 38 14.22 -0.01 8.66
C GLY A 38 15.40 0.04 9.63
N VAL A 39 16.50 -0.66 9.30
CA VAL A 39 17.72 -0.67 10.12
C VAL A 39 18.35 0.73 10.25
N ILE A 40 18.39 1.50 9.15
CA ILE A 40 18.89 2.88 9.17
C ILE A 40 17.99 3.75 10.07
N SER A 41 16.69 3.65 9.93
CA SER A 41 15.71 4.38 10.74
C SER A 41 15.87 4.08 12.23
N ASP A 42 16.10 2.80 12.59
CA ASP A 42 16.32 2.41 13.98
C ASP A 42 17.61 2.99 14.57
N LYS A 43 18.69 3.00 13.79
CA LYS A 43 19.98 3.60 14.20
C LYS A 43 19.91 5.14 14.31
N LEU A 44 19.12 5.78 13.47
CA LEU A 44 18.99 7.24 13.47
C LEU A 44 18.06 7.76 14.58
N GLY A 45 17.15 6.94 15.08
CA GLY A 45 16.17 7.32 16.11
C GLY A 45 15.35 8.54 15.68
N LEU A 46 15.46 9.65 16.43
CA LEU A 46 14.75 10.91 16.14
C LEU A 46 15.51 11.85 15.20
N LYS A 47 16.68 11.45 14.68
CA LYS A 47 17.43 12.26 13.71
C LYS A 47 16.70 12.26 12.36
N LYS A 48 16.60 13.44 11.76
CA LYS A 48 15.81 13.66 10.54
C LYS A 48 16.53 13.33 9.22
N TYR A 49 17.75 12.78 9.26
CA TYR A 49 18.53 12.57 8.02
C TYR A 49 17.79 11.74 6.99
N LEU A 50 17.14 10.64 7.42
CA LEU A 50 16.38 9.81 6.52
C LEU A 50 15.16 10.53 5.96
N MET A 51 14.48 11.35 6.78
CA MET A 51 13.37 12.21 6.35
C MET A 51 13.81 13.17 5.25
N TRP A 52 14.97 13.80 5.40
CA TRP A 52 15.53 14.69 4.39
C TRP A 52 15.79 13.97 3.06
N ILE A 53 16.42 12.79 3.09
CA ILE A 53 16.70 12.01 1.88
C ILE A 53 15.38 11.67 1.16
N VAL A 54 14.40 11.12 1.88
CA VAL A 54 13.09 10.76 1.31
C VAL A 54 12.37 11.99 0.75
N THR A 55 12.37 13.09 1.49
CA THR A 55 11.66 14.31 1.07
C THR A 55 12.31 14.95 -0.17
N VAL A 56 13.63 14.97 -0.27
CA VAL A 56 14.34 15.46 -1.48
C VAL A 56 14.01 14.60 -2.68
N LEU A 57 13.98 13.27 -2.52
CA LEU A 57 13.55 12.37 -3.61
C LEU A 57 12.10 12.65 -4.00
N LEU A 58 11.20 12.88 -3.06
CA LEU A 58 9.81 13.20 -3.36
C LEU A 58 9.66 14.54 -4.10
N VAL A 59 10.51 15.54 -3.85
CA VAL A 59 10.54 16.78 -4.63
C VAL A 59 10.91 16.51 -6.10
N LEU A 60 11.76 15.53 -6.34
CA LEU A 60 12.21 15.16 -7.69
C LEU A 60 11.21 14.24 -8.45
N ILE A 61 9.98 14.03 -7.95
CA ILE A 61 8.98 13.18 -8.61
C ILE A 61 8.72 13.64 -10.04
N ALA A 62 8.35 14.91 -10.25
CA ALA A 62 8.02 15.40 -11.59
C ALA A 62 9.23 15.30 -12.55
N PRO A 63 10.42 15.83 -12.22
CA PRO A 63 11.59 15.65 -13.07
C PRO A 63 11.91 14.19 -13.38
N PHE A 64 11.83 13.30 -12.38
CA PHE A 64 12.11 11.88 -12.60
C PHE A 64 11.09 11.24 -13.55
N PHE A 65 9.80 11.41 -13.28
CA PHE A 65 8.75 10.77 -14.09
C PHE A 65 8.75 11.28 -15.53
N LEU A 66 8.93 12.60 -15.73
CA LEU A 66 8.78 13.21 -17.06
C LEU A 66 10.08 13.08 -17.91
N TYR A 67 11.24 13.25 -17.28
CA TYR A 67 12.51 13.35 -18.03
C TYR A 67 13.39 12.09 -17.95
N VAL A 68 13.10 11.16 -17.04
CA VAL A 68 13.88 9.91 -16.89
C VAL A 68 12.98 8.70 -17.13
N PHE A 69 11.94 8.54 -16.35
CA PHE A 69 11.12 7.32 -16.36
C PHE A 69 10.33 7.16 -17.67
N ALA A 70 9.63 8.21 -18.13
CA ALA A 70 8.86 8.17 -19.36
C ALA A 70 9.72 7.90 -20.61
N PRO A 71 10.86 8.58 -20.84
CA PRO A 71 11.73 8.27 -21.96
C PRO A 71 12.32 6.85 -21.90
N LEU A 72 12.74 6.40 -20.71
CA LEU A 72 13.27 5.05 -20.55
C LEU A 72 12.23 3.96 -20.84
N LEU A 73 10.99 4.11 -20.38
CA LEU A 73 9.90 3.17 -20.68
C LEU A 73 9.64 3.08 -22.19
N LYS A 74 9.68 4.23 -22.90
CA LYS A 74 9.46 4.26 -24.35
C LYS A 74 10.61 3.66 -25.17
N THR A 75 11.84 3.70 -24.66
CA THR A 75 13.01 3.13 -25.35
C THR A 75 13.25 1.67 -25.00
N ASN A 76 13.14 1.32 -23.72
CA ASN A 76 13.35 -0.03 -23.25
C ASN A 76 12.56 -0.27 -21.96
N ILE A 77 11.55 -1.13 -22.05
CA ILE A 77 10.65 -1.44 -20.92
C ILE A 77 11.40 -1.96 -19.69
N TRP A 78 12.44 -2.78 -19.87
CA TRP A 78 13.21 -3.33 -18.75
C TRP A 78 14.00 -2.26 -18.01
N LEU A 79 14.68 -1.38 -18.74
CA LEU A 79 15.42 -0.27 -18.14
C LEU A 79 14.45 0.72 -17.45
N GLY A 80 13.33 1.01 -18.10
CA GLY A 80 12.28 1.82 -17.53
C GLY A 80 11.72 1.20 -16.25
N ALA A 81 11.28 -0.06 -16.30
CA ALA A 81 10.74 -0.76 -15.14
C ALA A 81 11.74 -0.83 -13.97
N LEU A 82 13.01 -1.14 -14.23
CA LEU A 82 14.04 -1.18 -13.19
C LEU A 82 14.32 0.19 -12.58
N SER A 83 14.45 1.24 -13.40
CA SER A 83 14.68 2.61 -12.90
C SER A 83 13.48 3.14 -12.10
N GLY A 84 12.26 2.94 -12.61
CA GLY A 84 11.01 3.27 -11.91
C GLY A 84 10.85 2.47 -10.64
N GLY A 85 11.10 1.16 -10.69
CA GLY A 85 11.08 0.26 -9.54
C GLY A 85 12.03 0.71 -8.44
N ALA A 86 13.28 1.04 -8.80
CA ALA A 86 14.27 1.53 -7.85
C ALA A 86 13.84 2.86 -7.20
N TYR A 87 13.43 3.82 -8.02
CA TYR A 87 13.04 5.14 -7.50
C TYR A 87 11.77 5.09 -6.66
N ILE A 88 10.70 4.50 -7.20
CA ILE A 88 9.40 4.44 -6.53
C ILE A 88 9.47 3.48 -5.32
N GLY A 89 10.17 2.35 -5.47
CA GLY A 89 10.40 1.40 -4.38
C GLY A 89 11.12 2.04 -3.19
N PHE A 90 12.12 2.89 -3.46
CA PHE A 90 12.83 3.61 -2.41
C PHE A 90 12.01 4.78 -1.86
N ALA A 91 11.58 5.72 -2.71
CA ALA A 91 10.98 6.98 -2.28
C ALA A 91 9.56 6.79 -1.70
N PHE A 92 8.74 5.94 -2.32
CA PHE A 92 7.35 5.71 -1.89
C PHE A 92 7.23 4.51 -0.95
N SER A 93 7.62 3.31 -1.38
CA SER A 93 7.34 2.12 -0.58
C SER A 93 8.18 2.06 0.70
N ALA A 94 9.48 2.18 0.58
CA ALA A 94 10.38 2.13 1.72
C ALA A 94 10.41 3.47 2.48
N GLY A 95 10.34 4.59 1.75
CA GLY A 95 10.30 5.94 2.32
C GLY A 95 9.06 6.19 3.17
N ALA A 96 7.86 5.79 2.69
CA ALA A 96 6.62 5.90 3.46
C ALA A 96 6.71 5.10 4.77
N GLY A 97 7.21 3.86 4.73
CA GLY A 97 7.41 3.05 5.93
C GLY A 97 8.38 3.69 6.93
N ALA A 98 9.47 4.28 6.43
CA ALA A 98 10.42 5.00 7.27
C ALA A 98 9.81 6.27 7.90
N MET A 99 8.98 7.00 7.16
CA MET A 99 8.23 8.16 7.68
C MET A 99 7.21 7.74 8.73
N GLU A 100 6.46 6.69 8.52
CA GLU A 100 5.50 6.16 9.49
C GLU A 100 6.21 5.73 10.78
N ALA A 101 7.33 5.02 10.69
CA ALA A 101 8.14 4.62 11.84
C ALA A 101 8.69 5.85 12.60
N TYR A 102 9.10 6.91 11.89
CA TYR A 102 9.55 8.14 12.50
C TYR A 102 8.42 8.86 13.26
N ILE A 103 7.24 9.01 12.62
CA ILE A 103 6.07 9.65 13.25
C ILE A 103 5.61 8.86 14.48
N GLU A 104 5.64 7.54 14.41
CA GLU A 104 5.30 6.66 15.55
C GLU A 104 6.26 6.87 16.72
N ARG A 105 7.59 6.99 16.46
CA ARG A 105 8.58 7.33 17.52
C ARG A 105 8.33 8.71 18.10
N VAL A 106 8.08 9.72 17.25
CA VAL A 106 7.74 11.07 17.71
C VAL A 106 6.48 11.04 18.57
N SER A 107 5.46 10.29 18.19
CA SER A 107 4.20 10.17 18.95
C SER A 107 4.43 9.62 20.35
N ARG A 108 5.21 8.55 20.47
CA ARG A 108 5.59 7.97 21.77
C ARG A 108 6.37 8.95 22.63
N ASN A 109 7.30 9.69 22.03
CA ASN A 109 8.13 10.66 22.75
C ASN A 109 7.39 11.94 23.15
N SER A 110 6.36 12.31 22.40
CA SER A 110 5.58 13.53 22.62
C SER A 110 4.23 13.28 23.32
N GLY A 111 3.90 12.02 23.64
CA GLY A 111 2.71 11.67 24.41
C GLY A 111 1.38 11.78 23.65
N PHE A 112 1.40 11.77 22.31
CA PHE A 112 0.17 11.69 21.52
C PHE A 112 0.02 10.33 20.84
N GLU A 113 -1.22 9.94 20.54
CA GLU A 113 -1.50 8.67 19.90
C GLU A 113 -1.16 8.71 18.39
N TYR A 114 -0.39 7.74 17.90
CA TYR A 114 -0.05 7.60 16.49
C TYR A 114 -1.31 7.57 15.58
N GLY A 115 -2.40 6.92 16.02
CA GLY A 115 -3.65 6.85 15.27
C GLY A 115 -4.22 8.23 14.89
N LYS A 116 -4.10 9.23 15.79
CA LYS A 116 -4.52 10.61 15.51
C LYS A 116 -3.69 11.24 14.38
N ALA A 117 -2.39 11.02 14.37
CA ALA A 117 -1.53 11.49 13.27
C ALA A 117 -1.86 10.76 11.95
N ARG A 118 -2.11 9.46 12.01
CA ARG A 118 -2.45 8.63 10.83
C ARG A 118 -3.77 9.03 10.16
N THR A 119 -4.75 9.53 10.94
CA THR A 119 -6.02 10.07 10.40
C THR A 119 -5.78 11.22 9.43
N PHE A 120 -4.82 12.12 9.73
CA PHE A 120 -4.45 13.18 8.78
C PHE A 120 -3.84 12.63 7.48
N GLY A 121 -3.18 11.47 7.54
CA GLY A 121 -2.72 10.76 6.35
C GLY A 121 -3.87 10.30 5.45
N CYS A 122 -4.94 9.76 6.02
CA CYS A 122 -6.14 9.38 5.25
C CYS A 122 -6.83 10.60 4.62
N LEU A 123 -6.97 11.70 5.38
CA LEU A 123 -7.53 12.94 4.86
C LEU A 123 -6.67 13.54 3.73
N GLY A 124 -5.34 13.51 3.90
CA GLY A 124 -4.40 13.92 2.86
C GLY A 124 -4.53 13.07 1.59
N TRP A 125 -4.66 11.75 1.75
CA TRP A 125 -4.88 10.83 0.63
C TRP A 125 -6.20 11.12 -0.09
N ALA A 126 -7.30 11.33 0.64
CA ALA A 126 -8.60 11.68 0.09
C ALA A 126 -8.54 12.99 -0.73
N LEU A 127 -7.95 14.04 -0.16
CA LEU A 127 -7.76 15.32 -0.85
C LEU A 127 -6.92 15.19 -2.11
N CYS A 128 -5.79 14.46 -2.02
CA CYS A 128 -4.91 14.22 -3.15
C CYS A 128 -5.58 13.39 -4.25
N ALA A 129 -6.45 12.42 -3.92
CA ALA A 129 -7.13 11.61 -4.91
C ALA A 129 -8.11 12.45 -5.78
N THR A 130 -8.90 13.33 -5.15
CA THR A 130 -9.78 14.24 -5.90
C THR A 130 -8.98 15.21 -6.77
N THR A 131 -8.00 15.90 -6.18
CA THR A 131 -7.20 16.90 -6.93
C THR A 131 -6.39 16.25 -8.04
N ALA A 132 -5.81 15.08 -7.82
CA ALA A 132 -5.10 14.33 -8.84
C ALA A 132 -6.02 13.89 -9.99
N GLY A 133 -7.23 13.42 -9.69
CA GLY A 133 -8.22 13.05 -10.72
C GLY A 133 -8.63 14.23 -11.60
N MET A 134 -8.82 15.41 -11.00
CA MET A 134 -9.12 16.63 -11.74
C MET A 134 -7.92 17.10 -12.59
N LEU A 135 -6.73 17.16 -12.00
CA LEU A 135 -5.54 17.60 -12.71
C LEU A 135 -5.15 16.65 -13.84
N PHE A 136 -5.26 15.35 -13.60
CA PHE A 136 -4.97 14.33 -14.61
C PHE A 136 -5.88 14.46 -15.83
N SER A 137 -7.16 14.82 -15.62
CA SER A 137 -8.11 15.02 -16.73
C SER A 137 -7.85 16.28 -17.58
N ILE A 138 -7.08 17.25 -17.06
CA ILE A 138 -6.67 18.46 -17.78
C ILE A 138 -5.32 18.23 -18.44
N ASN A 139 -4.33 17.84 -17.67
CA ASN A 139 -3.00 17.46 -18.14
C ASN A 139 -2.41 16.43 -17.16
N PRO A 140 -2.12 15.21 -17.62
CA PRO A 140 -1.56 14.13 -16.79
C PRO A 140 -0.23 14.47 -16.09
N GLU A 141 0.58 15.35 -16.67
CA GLU A 141 1.87 15.76 -16.09
C GLU A 141 1.69 16.58 -14.80
N TRP A 142 0.59 17.31 -14.67
CA TRP A 142 0.33 18.16 -13.51
C TRP A 142 0.21 17.36 -12.21
N VAL A 143 -0.16 16.09 -12.28
CA VAL A 143 -0.21 15.21 -11.10
C VAL A 143 1.20 15.01 -10.49
N PHE A 144 2.22 14.89 -11.32
CA PHE A 144 3.60 14.78 -10.85
C PHE A 144 4.11 16.09 -10.26
N TRP A 145 3.80 17.23 -10.91
CA TRP A 145 4.12 18.56 -10.39
C TRP A 145 3.41 18.86 -9.08
N MET A 146 2.14 18.43 -8.92
CA MET A 146 1.42 18.49 -7.65
C MET A 146 2.14 17.69 -6.57
N GLY A 147 2.63 16.48 -6.91
CA GLY A 147 3.42 15.66 -5.99
C GLY A 147 4.71 16.35 -5.54
N SER A 148 5.46 16.95 -6.47
CA SER A 148 6.66 17.73 -6.17
C SER A 148 6.35 18.96 -5.31
N ALA A 149 5.26 19.69 -5.58
CA ALA A 149 4.82 20.82 -4.79
C ALA A 149 4.43 20.41 -3.34
N ALA A 150 3.70 19.31 -3.19
CA ALA A 150 3.37 18.76 -1.88
C ALA A 150 4.63 18.34 -1.10
N ALA A 151 5.63 17.80 -1.81
CA ALA A 151 6.91 17.45 -1.21
C ALA A 151 7.71 18.68 -0.77
N LEU A 152 7.62 19.81 -1.48
CA LEU A 152 8.20 21.09 -1.04
C LEU A 152 7.58 21.59 0.27
N LEU A 153 6.24 21.45 0.43
CA LEU A 153 5.61 21.71 1.73
C LEU A 153 6.14 20.79 2.82
N LEU A 154 6.36 19.51 2.49
CA LEU A 154 6.94 18.55 3.44
C LEU A 154 8.38 18.94 3.83
N VAL A 155 9.21 19.48 2.90
CA VAL A 155 10.54 20.04 3.20
C VAL A 155 10.42 21.12 4.27
N VAL A 156 9.50 22.07 4.10
CA VAL A 156 9.27 23.15 5.06
C VAL A 156 8.85 22.59 6.42
N LEU A 157 7.90 21.64 6.44
CA LEU A 157 7.44 21.03 7.68
C LEU A 157 8.53 20.26 8.39
N VAL A 158 9.35 19.48 7.66
CA VAL A 158 10.52 18.76 8.25
C VAL A 158 11.57 19.74 8.78
N ALA A 159 11.76 20.90 8.14
CA ALA A 159 12.67 21.93 8.62
C ALA A 159 12.20 22.54 9.96
N ILE A 160 10.92 22.92 10.03
CA ILE A 160 10.32 23.61 11.19
C ILE A 160 10.10 22.66 12.36
N ALA A 161 9.68 21.42 12.11
CA ALA A 161 9.35 20.45 13.16
C ALA A 161 10.57 20.23 14.08
N LYS A 162 10.41 20.49 15.37
CA LYS A 162 11.42 20.20 16.41
C LYS A 162 10.82 19.17 17.37
N PRO A 163 11.05 17.86 17.17
CA PRO A 163 10.59 16.86 18.10
C PRO A 163 11.29 17.09 19.45
N GLN A 164 10.49 17.36 20.48
CA GLN A 164 11.01 17.48 21.85
C GLN A 164 11.09 16.08 22.46
N ALA A 165 12.26 15.69 22.92
CA ALA A 165 12.42 14.49 23.71
C ALA A 165 11.84 14.75 25.13
N SER A 166 10.73 14.11 25.48
CA SER A 166 10.22 14.10 26.84
C SER A 166 11.18 13.29 27.74
N GLN A 167 11.39 13.73 28.98
CA GLN A 167 12.22 13.01 29.96
C GLN A 167 11.72 11.57 30.22
N SER A 168 10.41 11.35 30.14
CA SER A 168 9.81 10.01 30.23
C SER A 168 10.19 9.09 29.08
N ALA A 169 10.48 9.63 27.90
CA ALA A 169 10.91 8.86 26.73
C ALA A 169 12.34 8.36 26.85
N GLN A 170 13.24 9.12 27.49
CA GLN A 170 14.61 8.67 27.75
C GLN A 170 14.64 7.49 28.73
N VAL A 171 13.75 7.46 29.70
CA VAL A 171 13.58 6.33 30.62
C VAL A 171 13.00 5.10 29.90
N MET A 172 12.04 5.28 29.00
CA MET A 172 11.49 4.16 28.22
C MET A 172 12.48 3.64 27.16
N ASP A 173 13.32 4.47 26.58
CA ASP A 173 14.39 4.02 25.66
C ASP A 173 15.48 3.24 26.40
N SER A 174 15.83 3.65 27.61
CA SER A 174 16.76 2.89 28.47
C SER A 174 16.18 1.54 28.94
N LEU A 175 14.85 1.47 29.15
CA LEU A 175 14.14 0.21 29.42
C LEU A 175 13.94 -0.64 28.16
N GLY A 176 13.86 0.00 26.98
CA GLY A 176 13.77 -0.67 25.68
C GLY A 176 15.10 -1.24 25.17
N ALA A 177 16.23 -0.67 25.58
CA ALA A 177 17.57 -1.18 25.26
C ALA A 177 17.87 -2.56 25.88
N ASN A 178 17.09 -2.95 26.90
CA ASN A 178 17.20 -4.26 27.56
C ASN A 178 16.18 -5.30 26.99
N ARG A 179 15.60 -5.08 25.80
CA ARG A 179 14.81 -6.14 25.17
C ARG A 179 15.75 -7.26 24.74
N PRO A 180 15.57 -8.50 25.25
CA PRO A 180 16.42 -9.62 24.84
C PRO A 180 16.37 -9.72 23.32
N ALA A 181 17.55 -9.79 22.69
CA ALA A 181 17.69 -10.00 21.26
C ALA A 181 16.80 -11.20 20.86
N ILE A 182 16.00 -11.02 19.82
CA ILE A 182 15.13 -12.08 19.33
C ILE A 182 16.04 -13.25 18.96
N ASP A 183 15.92 -14.37 19.68
CA ASP A 183 16.67 -15.58 19.38
C ASP A 183 16.24 -16.07 17.99
N LEU A 184 17.17 -16.06 17.04
CA LEU A 184 16.95 -16.52 15.67
C LEU A 184 16.34 -17.92 15.64
N LYS A 185 16.70 -18.79 16.61
CA LYS A 185 16.09 -20.12 16.77
C LYS A 185 14.59 -20.05 17.05
N THR A 186 14.15 -19.11 17.87
CA THR A 186 12.73 -18.92 18.18
C THR A 186 11.97 -18.40 16.95
N ALA A 187 12.55 -17.47 16.19
CA ALA A 187 11.97 -17.00 14.92
C ALA A 187 11.84 -18.15 13.89
N VAL A 188 12.89 -18.94 13.71
CA VAL A 188 12.87 -20.11 12.79
C VAL A 188 11.87 -21.18 13.25
N ARG A 189 11.74 -21.40 14.58
CA ARG A 189 10.77 -22.36 15.13
C ARG A 189 9.32 -22.02 14.78
N MET A 190 8.99 -20.74 14.61
CA MET A 190 7.64 -20.29 14.23
C MET A 190 7.26 -20.71 12.82
N PHE A 191 8.23 -20.73 11.87
CA PHE A 191 7.98 -21.23 10.51
C PHE A 191 7.67 -22.74 10.47
N ARG A 192 7.86 -23.48 11.56
CA ARG A 192 7.42 -24.89 11.68
C ARG A 192 5.96 -25.03 12.09
N GLN A 193 5.30 -23.96 12.51
CA GLN A 193 3.90 -24.00 12.95
C GLN A 193 2.95 -23.93 11.74
N ARG A 194 1.98 -24.86 11.68
CA ARG A 194 0.93 -24.85 10.64
C ARG A 194 0.17 -23.51 10.58
N LYS A 195 -0.10 -22.90 11.74
CA LYS A 195 -0.79 -21.61 11.83
C LYS A 195 -0.05 -20.48 11.08
N MET A 196 1.30 -20.48 11.07
CA MET A 196 2.10 -19.51 10.34
C MET A 196 1.94 -19.67 8.83
N TRP A 197 1.97 -20.90 8.33
CA TRP A 197 1.77 -21.15 6.90
C TRP A 197 0.34 -20.87 6.43
N MET A 198 -0.68 -21.14 7.27
CA MET A 198 -2.05 -20.76 6.96
C MET A 198 -2.19 -19.23 6.90
N PHE A 199 -1.54 -18.51 7.81
CA PHE A 199 -1.51 -17.03 7.75
C PHE A 199 -0.78 -16.52 6.50
N ILE A 200 0.38 -17.09 6.15
CA ILE A 200 1.11 -16.74 4.92
C ILE A 200 0.27 -17.06 3.68
N LEU A 201 -0.41 -18.21 3.65
CA LEU A 201 -1.32 -18.58 2.57
C LEU A 201 -2.45 -17.55 2.40
N TYR A 202 -3.06 -17.12 3.51
CA TYR A 202 -4.06 -16.06 3.51
C TYR A 202 -3.48 -14.74 2.97
N VAL A 203 -2.29 -14.35 3.41
CA VAL A 203 -1.63 -13.12 2.95
C VAL A 203 -1.35 -13.17 1.45
N ILE A 204 -0.86 -14.29 0.93
CA ILE A 204 -0.57 -14.44 -0.51
C ILE A 204 -1.86 -14.54 -1.32
N GLY A 205 -2.77 -15.42 -0.93
CA GLY A 205 -3.97 -15.73 -1.71
C GLY A 205 -5.10 -14.73 -1.56
N VAL A 206 -5.09 -13.87 -0.54
CA VAL A 206 -6.11 -12.84 -0.32
C VAL A 206 -5.49 -11.45 -0.42
N ALA A 207 -4.59 -11.08 0.48
CA ALA A 207 -4.08 -9.71 0.54
C ALA A 207 -3.23 -9.35 -0.69
N CYS A 208 -2.34 -10.24 -1.16
CA CYS A 208 -1.53 -9.98 -2.35
C CYS A 208 -2.37 -10.02 -3.64
N VAL A 209 -3.27 -11.00 -3.76
CA VAL A 209 -4.18 -11.09 -4.93
C VAL A 209 -5.04 -9.84 -5.03
N TYR A 210 -5.52 -9.33 -3.90
CA TYR A 210 -6.25 -8.07 -3.83
C TYR A 210 -5.40 -6.87 -4.25
N ASP A 211 -4.17 -6.74 -3.77
CA ASP A 211 -3.28 -5.65 -4.19
C ASP A 211 -3.03 -5.70 -5.71
N VAL A 212 -2.82 -6.88 -6.28
CA VAL A 212 -2.60 -7.08 -7.72
C VAL A 212 -3.85 -6.70 -8.53
N PHE A 213 -5.03 -7.06 -8.05
CA PHE A 213 -6.30 -6.62 -8.62
C PHE A 213 -6.41 -5.08 -8.61
N ASP A 214 -6.12 -4.43 -7.47
CA ASP A 214 -6.28 -2.97 -7.33
C ASP A 214 -5.22 -2.18 -8.12
N GLN A 215 -4.06 -2.78 -8.45
CA GLN A 215 -2.99 -2.13 -9.24
C GLN A 215 -3.48 -1.59 -10.59
N GLN A 216 -4.33 -2.31 -11.30
CA GLN A 216 -4.87 -1.90 -12.60
C GLN A 216 -6.36 -1.59 -12.59
N PHE A 217 -7.00 -1.59 -11.42
CA PHE A 217 -8.43 -1.33 -11.26
C PHE A 217 -8.85 0.05 -11.79
N ALA A 218 -8.01 1.06 -11.68
CA ALA A 218 -8.28 2.39 -12.21
C ALA A 218 -8.47 2.38 -13.74
N THR A 219 -7.69 1.58 -14.46
CA THR A 219 -7.81 1.40 -15.92
C THR A 219 -9.12 0.69 -16.28
N PHE A 220 -9.49 -0.35 -15.54
CA PHE A 220 -10.78 -1.02 -15.69
C PHE A 220 -11.96 -0.08 -15.37
N PHE A 221 -11.88 0.65 -14.25
CA PHE A 221 -12.93 1.57 -13.80
C PHE A 221 -13.27 2.62 -14.86
N LYS A 222 -12.26 3.26 -15.44
CA LYS A 222 -12.48 4.32 -16.43
C LYS A 222 -13.14 3.83 -17.72
N SER A 223 -13.02 2.56 -18.08
CA SER A 223 -13.60 1.99 -19.31
C SER A 223 -15.13 1.98 -19.33
N PHE A 224 -15.78 2.18 -18.17
CA PHE A 224 -17.25 2.25 -18.04
C PHE A 224 -17.83 3.65 -18.27
N PHE A 225 -16.98 4.65 -18.55
CA PHE A 225 -17.42 6.04 -18.73
C PHE A 225 -17.30 6.45 -20.19
N ALA A 226 -18.16 7.39 -20.60
CA ALA A 226 -18.24 7.86 -21.99
C ALA A 226 -16.92 8.47 -22.51
N THR A 227 -16.16 9.12 -21.62
CA THR A 227 -14.84 9.65 -21.97
C THR A 227 -13.80 9.25 -20.91
N PRO A 228 -12.53 9.05 -21.32
CA PRO A 228 -11.45 8.72 -20.39
C PRO A 228 -11.28 9.76 -19.28
N GLU A 229 -11.48 11.04 -19.57
CA GLU A 229 -11.35 12.14 -18.62
C GLU A 229 -12.48 12.08 -17.58
N ALA A 230 -13.71 11.80 -18.00
CA ALA A 230 -14.84 11.64 -17.08
C ALA A 230 -14.61 10.42 -16.16
N GLY A 231 -14.12 9.31 -16.70
CA GLY A 231 -13.78 8.12 -15.93
C GLY A 231 -12.67 8.37 -14.91
N THR A 232 -11.63 9.11 -15.31
CA THR A 232 -10.50 9.45 -14.43
C THR A 232 -10.93 10.37 -13.29
N ARG A 233 -11.78 11.38 -13.57
CA ARG A 233 -12.37 12.24 -12.53
C ARG A 233 -13.28 11.47 -11.58
N ALA A 234 -14.15 10.63 -12.14
CA ALA A 234 -15.05 9.79 -11.34
C ALA A 234 -14.28 8.84 -10.43
N PHE A 235 -13.16 8.24 -10.91
CA PHE A 235 -12.27 7.42 -10.09
C PHE A 235 -11.66 8.21 -8.92
N GLY A 236 -11.24 9.46 -9.15
CA GLY A 236 -10.74 10.35 -8.10
C GLY A 236 -11.79 10.60 -7.01
N PHE A 237 -13.03 10.96 -7.41
CA PHE A 237 -14.13 11.18 -6.46
C PHE A 237 -14.53 9.89 -5.71
N ALA A 238 -14.64 8.76 -6.41
CA ALA A 238 -14.95 7.49 -5.79
C ALA A 238 -13.85 7.06 -4.79
N THR A 239 -12.58 7.28 -5.12
CA THR A 239 -11.46 7.03 -4.20
C THR A 239 -11.54 7.93 -2.97
N THR A 240 -11.83 9.22 -3.12
CA THR A 240 -12.01 10.15 -2.00
C THR A 240 -13.16 9.73 -1.09
N ALA A 241 -14.32 9.41 -1.65
CA ALA A 241 -15.46 8.94 -0.88
C ALA A 241 -15.14 7.64 -0.14
N GLY A 242 -14.46 6.70 -0.82
CA GLY A 242 -13.99 5.45 -0.23
C GLY A 242 -13.03 5.68 0.93
N GLU A 243 -12.08 6.62 0.81
CA GLU A 243 -11.12 6.92 1.88
C GLU A 243 -11.76 7.62 3.09
N ILE A 244 -12.76 8.45 2.89
CA ILE A 244 -13.53 9.04 3.99
C ILE A 244 -14.29 7.93 4.75
N CYS A 245 -14.96 7.02 4.03
CA CYS A 245 -15.62 5.88 4.64
C CYS A 245 -14.61 4.94 5.34
N ASN A 246 -13.45 4.71 4.70
CA ASN A 246 -12.34 3.94 5.26
C ASN A 246 -11.87 4.53 6.60
N ALA A 247 -11.69 5.86 6.69
CA ALA A 247 -11.28 6.53 7.92
C ALA A 247 -12.31 6.32 9.06
N ILE A 248 -13.60 6.40 8.76
CA ILE A 248 -14.69 6.16 9.72
C ILE A 248 -14.68 4.70 10.21
N ILE A 249 -14.54 3.76 9.28
CA ILE A 249 -14.51 2.33 9.60
C ILE A 249 -13.23 1.97 10.36
N MET A 250 -12.09 2.55 9.99
CA MET A 250 -10.81 2.37 10.68
C MET A 250 -10.90 2.81 12.15
N PHE A 251 -11.56 3.94 12.41
CA PHE A 251 -11.81 4.42 13.77
C PHE A 251 -12.68 3.44 14.58
N SER A 252 -13.68 2.84 13.94
CA SER A 252 -14.62 1.90 14.59
C SER A 252 -14.09 0.46 14.65
N SER A 253 -13.11 0.11 13.83
CA SER A 253 -12.63 -1.26 13.64
C SER A 253 -12.15 -1.95 14.94
N PRO A 254 -11.46 -1.30 15.90
CA PRO A 254 -11.06 -1.95 17.14
C PRO A 254 -12.26 -2.45 17.96
N TRP A 255 -13.34 -1.69 17.99
CA TRP A 255 -14.56 -2.07 18.71
C TRP A 255 -15.27 -3.25 18.02
N ILE A 256 -15.39 -3.21 16.69
CA ILE A 256 -15.97 -4.30 15.90
C ILE A 256 -15.16 -5.58 16.10
N ILE A 257 -13.84 -5.51 15.94
CA ILE A 257 -12.95 -6.68 16.04
C ILE A 257 -12.94 -7.29 17.45
N ASN A 258 -13.05 -6.47 18.49
CA ASN A 258 -13.16 -6.97 19.86
C ASN A 258 -14.42 -7.82 20.08
N ARG A 259 -15.51 -7.56 19.33
CA ARG A 259 -16.76 -8.34 19.42
C ARG A 259 -16.73 -9.61 18.59
N ILE A 260 -16.28 -9.53 17.34
CA ILE A 260 -16.34 -10.66 16.39
C ILE A 260 -15.06 -11.52 16.38
N GLY A 261 -13.96 -11.01 16.93
CA GLY A 261 -12.66 -11.67 16.99
C GLY A 261 -11.83 -11.46 15.71
N ALA A 262 -10.50 -11.52 15.87
CA ALA A 262 -9.55 -11.22 14.79
C ALA A 262 -9.65 -12.19 13.61
N LYS A 263 -9.85 -13.50 13.87
CA LYS A 263 -10.00 -14.50 12.82
C LYS A 263 -11.23 -14.23 11.95
N ASN A 264 -12.39 -14.00 12.56
CA ASN A 264 -13.62 -13.72 11.83
C ASN A 264 -13.53 -12.40 11.06
N THR A 265 -12.81 -11.41 11.60
CA THR A 265 -12.55 -10.15 10.89
C THR A 265 -11.75 -10.38 9.61
N LEU A 266 -10.70 -11.20 9.66
CA LEU A 266 -9.93 -11.58 8.46
C LEU A 266 -10.78 -12.36 7.45
N LEU A 267 -11.63 -13.27 7.91
CA LEU A 267 -12.57 -13.99 7.04
C LEU A 267 -13.53 -13.00 6.34
N ILE A 268 -14.10 -12.05 7.09
CA ILE A 268 -14.97 -11.01 6.50
C ILE A 268 -14.19 -10.15 5.50
N ALA A 269 -12.97 -9.72 5.82
CA ALA A 269 -12.14 -8.96 4.89
C ALA A 269 -11.89 -9.73 3.59
N GLY A 270 -11.51 -11.02 3.68
CA GLY A 270 -11.30 -11.87 2.51
C GLY A 270 -12.57 -12.10 1.70
N MET A 271 -13.72 -12.29 2.36
CA MET A 271 -15.02 -12.42 1.69
C MET A 271 -15.42 -11.14 0.94
N VAL A 272 -15.23 -9.97 1.54
CA VAL A 272 -15.53 -8.67 0.90
C VAL A 272 -14.60 -8.42 -0.29
N MET A 273 -13.30 -8.71 -0.14
CA MET A 273 -12.32 -8.62 -1.24
C MET A 273 -12.69 -9.56 -2.39
N ALA A 274 -13.01 -10.82 -2.10
CA ALA A 274 -13.46 -11.78 -3.11
C ALA A 274 -14.76 -11.32 -3.79
N ALA A 275 -15.74 -10.86 -3.03
CA ALA A 275 -17.02 -10.35 -3.55
C ALA A 275 -16.80 -9.13 -4.47
N ARG A 276 -15.89 -8.22 -4.12
CA ARG A 276 -15.53 -7.08 -4.99
C ARG A 276 -14.88 -7.54 -6.29
N MET A 277 -13.93 -8.46 -6.26
CA MET A 277 -13.27 -8.99 -7.46
C MET A 277 -14.26 -9.74 -8.35
N ILE A 278 -15.03 -10.67 -7.79
CA ILE A 278 -16.07 -11.43 -8.52
C ILE A 278 -17.16 -10.49 -9.02
N GLY A 279 -17.65 -9.56 -8.20
CA GLY A 279 -18.63 -8.55 -8.63
C GLY A 279 -18.13 -7.70 -9.79
N SER A 280 -16.83 -7.33 -9.78
CA SER A 280 -16.23 -6.57 -10.88
C SER A 280 -16.18 -7.35 -12.19
N SER A 281 -16.14 -8.68 -12.15
CA SER A 281 -16.21 -9.52 -13.37
C SER A 281 -17.57 -9.48 -14.06
N PHE A 282 -18.64 -9.19 -13.31
CA PHE A 282 -20.00 -9.07 -13.85
C PHE A 282 -20.43 -7.62 -14.10
N ALA A 283 -19.61 -6.64 -13.73
CA ALA A 283 -19.96 -5.23 -13.89
C ALA A 283 -20.15 -4.87 -15.36
N THR A 284 -21.24 -4.18 -15.65
CA THR A 284 -21.63 -3.71 -17.00
C THR A 284 -21.86 -2.21 -17.05
N THR A 285 -22.04 -1.56 -15.89
CA THR A 285 -22.38 -0.15 -15.77
C THR A 285 -21.40 0.63 -14.89
N ALA A 286 -21.28 1.94 -15.13
CA ALA A 286 -20.48 2.83 -14.29
C ALA A 286 -20.96 2.84 -12.83
N ALA A 287 -22.28 2.76 -12.59
CA ALA A 287 -22.84 2.75 -11.23
C ALA A 287 -22.41 1.50 -10.44
N GLU A 288 -22.40 0.33 -11.08
CA GLU A 288 -21.96 -0.93 -10.47
C GLU A 288 -20.48 -0.86 -10.08
N VAL A 289 -19.62 -0.37 -10.98
CA VAL A 289 -18.18 -0.25 -10.72
C VAL A 289 -17.90 0.75 -9.59
N VAL A 290 -18.65 1.86 -9.52
CA VAL A 290 -18.57 2.82 -8.41
C VAL A 290 -18.98 2.17 -7.09
N ALA A 291 -20.11 1.44 -7.06
CA ALA A 291 -20.57 0.72 -5.87
C ALA A 291 -19.53 -0.32 -5.39
N LEU A 292 -18.95 -1.08 -6.31
CA LEU A 292 -17.90 -2.05 -6.01
C LEU A 292 -16.62 -1.38 -5.49
N LYS A 293 -16.26 -0.20 -6.00
CA LYS A 293 -15.13 0.58 -5.47
C LYS A 293 -15.36 0.99 -4.02
N MET A 294 -16.60 1.28 -3.61
CA MET A 294 -16.91 1.66 -2.21
C MET A 294 -16.69 0.52 -1.21
N LEU A 295 -16.70 -0.76 -1.62
CA LEU A 295 -16.37 -1.89 -0.75
C LEU A 295 -14.93 -1.82 -0.20
N HIS A 296 -14.03 -1.11 -0.90
CA HIS A 296 -12.67 -0.81 -0.43
C HIS A 296 -12.64 -0.22 0.99
N ALA A 297 -13.66 0.52 1.37
CA ALA A 297 -13.75 1.11 2.70
C ALA A 297 -13.78 0.08 3.85
N LEU A 298 -14.29 -1.13 3.59
CA LEU A 298 -14.33 -2.24 4.56
C LEU A 298 -13.07 -3.10 4.54
N GLU A 299 -12.48 -3.26 3.36
CA GLU A 299 -11.40 -4.22 3.09
C GLU A 299 -10.13 -3.90 3.90
N VAL A 300 -9.63 -2.67 3.76
CA VAL A 300 -8.34 -2.25 4.33
C VAL A 300 -8.37 -2.20 5.86
N PRO A 301 -9.38 -1.58 6.53
CA PRO A 301 -9.44 -1.58 7.99
C PRO A 301 -9.51 -2.98 8.59
N PHE A 302 -10.34 -3.84 8.02
CA PHE A 302 -10.53 -5.19 8.54
C PHE A 302 -9.31 -6.07 8.29
N LEU A 303 -8.65 -5.91 7.13
CA LEU A 303 -7.40 -6.63 6.86
C LEU A 303 -6.28 -6.18 7.80
N LEU A 304 -5.99 -4.89 7.89
CA LEU A 304 -4.84 -4.40 8.65
C LEU A 304 -5.01 -4.59 10.16
N VAL A 305 -6.12 -4.09 10.72
CA VAL A 305 -6.35 -4.20 12.17
C VAL A 305 -6.62 -5.66 12.57
N GLY A 306 -7.31 -6.42 11.70
CA GLY A 306 -7.53 -7.87 11.87
C GLY A 306 -6.21 -8.64 11.88
N ALA A 307 -5.31 -8.37 10.95
CA ALA A 307 -3.99 -9.02 10.89
C ALA A 307 -3.15 -8.73 12.14
N PHE A 308 -3.07 -7.47 12.59
CA PHE A 308 -2.36 -7.13 13.82
C PHE A 308 -2.93 -7.85 15.05
N LYS A 309 -4.26 -7.82 15.22
CA LYS A 309 -4.91 -8.52 16.34
C LYS A 309 -4.81 -10.04 16.24
N TYR A 310 -4.84 -10.61 15.04
CA TYR A 310 -4.62 -12.04 14.83
C TYR A 310 -3.18 -12.43 15.21
N ILE A 311 -2.19 -11.68 14.75
CA ILE A 311 -0.78 -11.93 15.07
C ILE A 311 -0.56 -11.89 16.59
N THR A 312 -1.04 -10.84 17.26
CA THR A 312 -0.86 -10.67 18.71
C THR A 312 -1.68 -11.67 19.56
N GLY A 313 -2.79 -12.19 19.02
CA GLY A 313 -3.64 -13.15 19.71
C GLY A 313 -3.26 -14.63 19.50
N VAL A 314 -2.62 -14.96 18.38
CA VAL A 314 -2.30 -16.35 17.99
C VAL A 314 -0.84 -16.71 18.21
N PHE A 315 0.05 -15.71 18.09
CA PHE A 315 1.49 -15.87 18.21
C PHE A 315 2.05 -15.14 19.43
N ASP A 316 3.32 -15.40 19.77
CA ASP A 316 4.00 -14.68 20.84
C ASP A 316 4.06 -13.17 20.52
N VAL A 317 3.50 -12.36 21.41
CA VAL A 317 3.45 -10.88 21.27
C VAL A 317 4.84 -10.28 21.06
N ARG A 318 5.88 -10.90 21.61
CA ARG A 318 7.29 -10.46 21.47
C ARG A 318 7.76 -10.54 20.01
N LEU A 319 7.18 -11.43 19.22
CA LEU A 319 7.52 -11.67 17.82
C LEU A 319 6.52 -11.05 16.85
N SER A 320 5.53 -10.31 17.34
CA SER A 320 4.45 -9.74 16.51
C SER A 320 4.98 -8.83 15.39
N ALA A 321 5.98 -8.00 15.66
CA ALA A 321 6.62 -7.15 14.65
C ALA A 321 7.32 -7.99 13.57
N THR A 322 8.06 -9.04 13.96
CA THR A 322 8.74 -9.94 13.03
C THR A 322 7.75 -10.70 12.17
N ILE A 323 6.65 -11.19 12.76
CA ILE A 323 5.60 -11.90 12.01
C ILE A 323 4.92 -10.98 11.02
N TYR A 324 4.62 -9.75 11.42
CA TYR A 324 4.04 -8.76 10.51
C TYR A 324 5.00 -8.43 9.36
N LEU A 325 6.28 -8.19 9.66
CA LEU A 325 7.26 -7.86 8.62
C LEU A 325 7.53 -9.04 7.68
N VAL A 326 7.72 -10.26 8.21
CA VAL A 326 8.11 -11.41 7.40
C VAL A 326 6.87 -12.17 6.89
N GLY A 327 5.91 -12.46 7.76
CA GLY A 327 4.72 -13.24 7.40
C GLY A 327 3.68 -12.45 6.61
N PHE A 328 3.61 -11.12 6.78
CA PHE A 328 2.66 -10.28 6.05
C PHE A 328 3.35 -9.46 4.95
N GLN A 329 4.22 -8.53 5.29
CA GLN A 329 4.78 -7.59 4.31
C GLN A 329 5.71 -8.28 3.30
N PHE A 330 6.71 -9.03 3.79
CA PHE A 330 7.67 -9.70 2.92
C PHE A 330 7.00 -10.77 2.04
N ALA A 331 6.15 -11.62 2.61
CA ALA A 331 5.42 -12.65 1.87
C ALA A 331 4.55 -12.04 0.77
N LYS A 332 3.86 -10.93 1.06
CA LYS A 332 3.05 -10.18 0.10
C LYS A 332 3.89 -9.63 -1.04
N GLN A 333 5.03 -9.00 -0.75
CA GLN A 333 5.89 -8.42 -1.78
C GLN A 333 6.56 -9.47 -2.66
N VAL A 334 7.01 -10.60 -2.08
CA VAL A 334 7.55 -11.73 -2.85
C VAL A 334 6.51 -12.26 -3.83
N ALA A 335 5.27 -12.46 -3.39
CA ALA A 335 4.19 -12.90 -4.25
C ALA A 335 3.86 -11.86 -5.34
N ALA A 336 3.85 -10.57 -5.01
CA ALA A 336 3.54 -9.49 -5.93
C ALA A 336 4.55 -9.38 -7.10
N ILE A 337 5.83 -9.75 -6.89
CA ILE A 337 6.84 -9.78 -7.97
C ILE A 337 6.37 -10.64 -9.14
N PHE A 338 5.79 -11.80 -8.83
CA PHE A 338 5.35 -12.74 -9.86
C PHE A 338 3.91 -12.48 -10.28
N LEU A 339 3.02 -12.24 -9.33
CA LEU A 339 1.58 -12.12 -9.61
C LEU A 339 1.24 -10.86 -10.39
N SER A 340 1.95 -9.74 -10.24
CA SER A 340 1.63 -8.50 -10.96
C SER A 340 1.87 -8.63 -12.47
N ALA A 341 3.01 -9.21 -12.89
CA ALA A 341 3.28 -9.48 -14.31
C ALA A 341 2.35 -10.56 -14.86
N PHE A 342 2.09 -11.62 -14.07
CA PHE A 342 1.18 -12.70 -14.46
C PHE A 342 -0.25 -12.18 -14.67
N ALA A 343 -0.79 -11.41 -13.73
CA ALA A 343 -2.13 -10.81 -13.87
C ALA A 343 -2.19 -9.82 -15.05
N GLY A 344 -1.14 -9.02 -15.26
CA GLY A 344 -1.03 -8.14 -16.44
C GLY A 344 -1.16 -8.93 -17.75
N ASN A 345 -0.45 -10.06 -17.86
CA ASN A 345 -0.56 -10.95 -19.01
C ASN A 345 -1.97 -11.56 -19.17
N MET A 346 -2.63 -11.92 -18.06
CA MET A 346 -4.02 -12.39 -18.10
C MET A 346 -4.97 -11.29 -18.58
N TYR A 347 -4.81 -10.04 -18.11
CA TYR A 347 -5.63 -8.91 -18.57
C TYR A 347 -5.51 -8.68 -20.07
N ASP A 348 -4.32 -8.91 -20.68
CA ASP A 348 -4.14 -8.78 -22.12
C ASP A 348 -4.72 -9.96 -22.91
N ARG A 349 -4.66 -11.19 -22.36
CA ARG A 349 -5.11 -12.41 -23.05
C ARG A 349 -6.59 -12.67 -22.95
N ILE A 350 -7.16 -12.57 -21.76
CA ILE A 350 -8.56 -12.94 -21.46
C ILE A 350 -9.40 -11.75 -20.97
N GLY A 351 -8.80 -10.57 -20.84
CA GLY A 351 -9.48 -9.35 -20.37
C GLY A 351 -9.57 -9.22 -18.85
N PHE A 352 -10.07 -8.08 -18.43
CA PHE A 352 -10.21 -7.76 -16.99
C PHE A 352 -11.24 -8.63 -16.29
N GLN A 353 -12.41 -8.83 -16.90
CA GLN A 353 -13.55 -9.50 -16.28
C GLN A 353 -13.24 -10.96 -15.93
N ASP A 354 -12.74 -11.72 -16.90
CA ASP A 354 -12.37 -13.13 -16.68
C ASP A 354 -11.20 -13.26 -15.69
N THR A 355 -10.22 -12.36 -15.78
CA THR A 355 -9.11 -12.33 -14.81
C THR A 355 -9.62 -12.04 -13.40
N TYR A 356 -10.55 -11.10 -13.23
CA TYR A 356 -11.12 -10.78 -11.92
C TYR A 356 -11.95 -11.93 -11.35
N MET A 357 -12.63 -12.70 -12.20
CA MET A 357 -13.30 -13.93 -11.77
C MET A 357 -12.32 -14.94 -11.21
N ILE A 358 -11.18 -15.15 -11.88
CA ILE A 358 -10.14 -16.08 -11.43
C ILE A 358 -9.49 -15.59 -10.13
N LEU A 359 -9.08 -14.32 -10.05
CA LEU A 359 -8.47 -13.73 -8.85
C LEU A 359 -9.44 -13.78 -7.65
N GLY A 360 -10.71 -13.43 -7.88
CA GLY A 360 -11.76 -13.50 -6.87
C GLY A 360 -12.03 -14.93 -6.41
N GLY A 361 -12.04 -15.90 -7.31
CA GLY A 361 -12.15 -17.33 -7.00
C GLY A 361 -10.99 -17.84 -6.14
N ILE A 362 -9.75 -17.42 -6.44
CA ILE A 362 -8.58 -17.73 -5.62
C ILE A 362 -8.75 -17.14 -4.22
N ALA A 363 -9.09 -15.85 -4.13
CA ALA A 363 -9.25 -15.17 -2.84
C ALA A 363 -10.38 -15.80 -2.00
N LEU A 364 -11.50 -16.15 -2.61
CA LEU A 364 -12.61 -16.85 -1.94
C LEU A 364 -12.18 -18.22 -1.41
N THR A 365 -11.56 -19.03 -2.26
CA THR A 365 -11.10 -20.38 -1.90
C THR A 365 -10.10 -20.33 -0.76
N VAL A 366 -9.10 -19.46 -0.85
CA VAL A 366 -8.09 -19.32 0.21
C VAL A 366 -8.72 -18.79 1.50
N THR A 367 -9.66 -17.85 1.42
CA THR A 367 -10.39 -17.35 2.60
C THR A 367 -11.13 -18.46 3.33
N LEU A 368 -11.75 -19.39 2.61
CA LEU A 368 -12.51 -20.49 3.21
C LEU A 368 -11.62 -21.60 3.81
N ILE A 369 -10.40 -21.78 3.28
CA ILE A 369 -9.47 -22.83 3.73
C ILE A 369 -8.60 -22.34 4.90
N SER A 370 -8.27 -21.04 4.99
CA SER A 370 -7.40 -20.44 6.01
C SER A 370 -8.15 -20.08 7.29
#